data_74c8934de2cea695447100ff6b9b0942
#
_entry.id   74c8934de2cea695447100ff6b9b0942
#
_cell.length_a   1.000
_cell.length_b   1.000
_cell.length_c   1.000
_cell.angle_alpha   90.00
_cell.angle_beta   90.00
_cell.angle_gamma   90.00
#
_symmetry.space_group_name_H-M   'P 1'
#
loop_
_entity.id
_entity.type
_entity.pdbx_description
1 polymer ?
#
loop_
_entity_poly.entity_id
_entity_poly.type
_entity_poly.pdbx_seq_one_letter_code
_entity_poly.pdbx_strand_id
1 'polypeptide(L)'
;MQKNLILQGVGGLVILACVARFVYALTQVPWTPAFGAAAAAFVLISVAAAWLLLHRHPGRPGNPWWLPVGVIAGVGLCGVMPLVNSAYLDAAQQLPDVVTYLFSSIPEETAKLLAALLVIAAFAPVRRPVESAVAGMAVGAGFSVAEIVTNSAIKATLDLHSEYRDGAIFMLVMVVVGPFAHAVYTGLAAWGLGQFLCRTDQPLGWRLPRIAGWFLLAAALHGVFNAARMLPGVAGLVGAIAVTVLLWVLLIRLYRRSRALASQTSR
;
A
#
# COMPACT_ATOMS: atom_id res chain seq x y z
N MET A 1 -14.12 -9.35 25.94
CA MET A 1 -14.05 -7.87 25.89
C MET A 1 -12.63 -7.35 26.18
N GLN A 2 -12.02 -7.73 27.30
CA GLN A 2 -10.70 -7.22 27.74
C GLN A 2 -9.54 -7.49 26.77
N LYS A 3 -9.46 -8.68 26.17
CA LYS A 3 -8.39 -9.03 25.19
C LYS A 3 -8.40 -8.14 23.94
N ASN A 4 -9.58 -7.71 23.47
CA ASN A 4 -9.68 -6.82 22.30
C ASN A 4 -9.21 -5.40 22.61
N LEU A 5 -9.44 -4.90 23.83
CA LEU A 5 -9.00 -3.57 24.25
C LEU A 5 -7.47 -3.50 24.35
N ILE A 6 -6.82 -4.54 24.87
CA ILE A 6 -5.35 -4.62 24.93
C ILE A 6 -4.77 -4.60 23.51
N LEU A 7 -5.31 -5.43 22.61
CA LEU A 7 -4.83 -5.50 21.23
C LEU A 7 -5.04 -4.16 20.47
N GLN A 8 -6.18 -3.51 20.72
CA GLN A 8 -6.46 -2.18 20.17
C GLN A 8 -5.50 -1.13 20.73
N GLY A 9 -5.23 -1.17 22.04
CA GLY A 9 -4.27 -0.25 22.68
C GLY A 9 -2.86 -0.42 22.13
N VAL A 10 -2.34 -1.64 22.12
CA VAL A 10 -1.01 -1.94 21.59
C VAL A 10 -0.93 -1.63 20.09
N GLY A 11 -1.91 -2.06 19.30
CA GLY A 11 -1.97 -1.79 17.87
C GLY A 11 -2.05 -0.30 17.56
N GLY A 12 -2.85 0.45 18.33
CA GLY A 12 -2.93 1.91 18.22
C GLY A 12 -1.61 2.61 18.53
N LEU A 13 -0.90 2.19 19.58
CA LEU A 13 0.43 2.72 19.93
C LEU A 13 1.47 2.44 18.82
N VAL A 14 1.48 1.23 18.25
CA VAL A 14 2.36 0.90 17.13
C VAL A 14 2.08 1.79 15.91
N ILE A 15 0.81 1.93 15.53
CA ILE A 15 0.42 2.80 14.41
C ILE A 15 0.83 4.25 14.69
N LEU A 16 0.56 4.77 15.88
CA LEU A 16 0.92 6.13 16.26
C LEU A 16 2.44 6.36 16.25
N ALA A 17 3.23 5.41 16.72
CA ALA A 17 4.69 5.50 16.66
C ALA A 17 5.20 5.54 15.21
N CYS A 18 4.63 4.71 14.33
CA CYS A 18 4.95 4.73 12.90
C CYS A 18 4.56 6.07 12.25
N VAL A 19 3.39 6.61 12.56
CA VAL A 19 2.93 7.92 12.07
C VAL A 19 3.82 9.04 12.60
N ALA A 20 4.18 9.04 13.88
CA ALA A 20 5.08 10.03 14.46
C ALA A 20 6.43 10.04 13.75
N ARG A 21 6.98 8.86 13.45
CA ARG A 21 8.20 8.74 12.66
C ARG A 21 8.04 9.26 11.22
N PHE A 22 6.91 9.00 10.58
CA PHE A 22 6.61 9.56 9.25
C PHE A 22 6.55 11.09 9.28
N VAL A 23 5.83 11.65 10.24
CA VAL A 23 5.75 13.11 10.44
C VAL A 23 7.14 13.68 10.70
N TYR A 24 7.93 13.04 11.56
CA TYR A 24 9.32 13.46 11.80
C TYR A 24 10.14 13.46 10.50
N ALA A 25 10.03 12.43 9.67
CA ALA A 25 10.73 12.39 8.37
C ALA A 25 10.33 13.57 7.46
N LEU A 26 9.05 13.94 7.45
CA LEU A 26 8.57 15.09 6.68
C LEU A 26 9.09 16.43 7.22
N THR A 27 9.37 16.57 8.53
CA THR A 27 9.98 17.80 9.08
C THR A 27 11.42 18.01 8.62
N GLN A 28 12.08 16.98 8.11
CA GLN A 28 13.45 17.08 7.59
C GLN A 28 13.50 17.55 6.13
N VAL A 29 12.34 17.71 5.48
CA VAL A 29 12.23 18.20 4.11
C VAL A 29 12.05 19.72 4.13
N PRO A 30 12.84 20.49 3.38
CA PRO A 30 12.60 21.92 3.21
C PRO A 30 11.38 22.13 2.32
N TRP A 31 10.29 22.59 2.89
CA TRP A 31 9.03 22.84 2.18
C TRP A 31 8.97 24.25 1.63
N THR A 32 8.72 24.40 0.32
CA THR A 32 8.25 25.67 -0.23
C THR A 32 6.72 25.75 -0.16
N PRO A 33 6.12 26.95 -0.10
CA PRO A 33 4.66 27.08 -0.09
C PRO A 33 3.99 26.41 -1.30
N ALA A 34 4.57 26.49 -2.48
CA ALA A 34 4.05 25.88 -3.70
C ALA A 34 4.08 24.35 -3.65
N PHE A 35 5.20 23.77 -3.21
CA PHE A 35 5.31 22.32 -3.05
C PHE A 35 4.39 21.80 -1.96
N GLY A 36 4.27 22.51 -0.84
CA GLY A 36 3.33 22.17 0.24
C GLY A 36 1.87 22.18 -0.23
N ALA A 37 1.48 23.20 -1.03
CA ALA A 37 0.14 23.27 -1.60
C ALA A 37 -0.14 22.11 -2.58
N ALA A 38 0.84 21.76 -3.44
CA ALA A 38 0.72 20.63 -4.35
C ALA A 38 0.58 19.29 -3.59
N ALA A 39 1.37 19.09 -2.53
CA ALA A 39 1.29 17.90 -1.68
C ALA A 39 -0.06 17.81 -0.96
N ALA A 40 -0.55 18.91 -0.41
CA ALA A 40 -1.87 18.96 0.24
C ALA A 40 -3.00 18.63 -0.77
N ALA A 41 -2.97 19.21 -1.95
CA ALA A 41 -3.94 18.90 -3.01
C ALA A 41 -3.89 17.43 -3.42
N PHE A 42 -2.70 16.87 -3.63
CA PHE A 42 -2.51 15.45 -3.96
C PHE A 42 -3.08 14.53 -2.88
N VAL A 43 -2.78 14.79 -1.60
CA VAL A 43 -3.28 14.01 -0.46
C VAL A 43 -4.80 14.09 -0.40
N LEU A 44 -5.38 15.27 -0.50
CA LEU A 44 -6.84 15.46 -0.45
C LEU A 44 -7.55 14.70 -1.59
N ILE A 45 -7.06 14.82 -2.82
CA ILE A 45 -7.63 14.11 -3.98
C ILE A 45 -7.52 12.60 -3.80
N SER A 46 -6.35 12.11 -3.38
CA SER A 46 -6.10 10.67 -3.23
C SER A 46 -6.91 10.05 -2.09
N VAL A 47 -7.00 10.73 -0.95
CA VAL A 47 -7.83 10.28 0.19
C VAL A 47 -9.31 10.32 -0.16
N ALA A 48 -9.77 11.38 -0.84
CA ALA A 48 -11.17 11.46 -1.30
C ALA A 48 -11.49 10.33 -2.28
N ALA A 49 -10.61 10.04 -3.23
CA ALA A 49 -10.79 8.95 -4.18
C ALA A 49 -10.81 7.58 -3.48
N ALA A 50 -9.88 7.32 -2.55
CA ALA A 50 -9.88 6.10 -1.75
C ALA A 50 -11.17 5.97 -0.92
N TRP A 51 -11.62 7.04 -0.30
CA TRP A 51 -12.89 7.09 0.42
C TRP A 51 -14.06 6.74 -0.49
N LEU A 52 -14.20 7.40 -1.63
CA LEU A 52 -15.31 7.19 -2.58
C LEU A 52 -15.36 5.74 -3.10
N LEU A 53 -14.20 5.13 -3.35
CA LEU A 53 -14.10 3.76 -3.84
C LEU A 53 -14.41 2.73 -2.74
N LEU A 54 -13.95 2.96 -1.51
CA LEU A 54 -13.93 1.92 -0.49
C LEU A 54 -15.07 2.00 0.53
N HIS A 55 -15.51 3.21 0.96
CA HIS A 55 -16.47 3.34 2.05
C HIS A 55 -17.85 2.70 1.78
N ARG A 56 -18.27 2.62 0.52
CA ARG A 56 -19.52 1.95 0.09
C ARG A 56 -19.31 0.57 -0.53
N HIS A 57 -18.08 0.03 -0.43
CA HIS A 57 -17.81 -1.29 -0.98
C HIS A 57 -18.61 -2.37 -0.21
N PRO A 58 -19.39 -3.23 -0.87
CA PRO A 58 -20.23 -4.22 -0.18
C PRO A 58 -19.43 -5.29 0.55
N GLY A 59 -18.15 -5.45 0.22
CA GLY A 59 -17.19 -6.32 0.92
C GLY A 59 -16.40 -5.61 2.03
N ARG A 60 -16.82 -4.46 2.48
CA ARG A 60 -16.17 -3.75 3.60
C ARG A 60 -16.37 -4.48 4.92
N PRO A 61 -15.42 -4.40 5.86
CA PRO A 61 -15.64 -4.84 7.23
C PRO A 61 -16.81 -4.11 7.90
N GLY A 62 -17.45 -4.77 8.85
CA GLY A 62 -18.63 -4.20 9.55
C GLY A 62 -18.31 -3.05 10.50
N ASN A 63 -17.10 -3.00 11.06
CA ASN A 63 -16.67 -1.89 11.93
C ASN A 63 -16.28 -0.66 11.09
N PRO A 64 -16.84 0.54 11.32
CA PRO A 64 -16.55 1.73 10.50
C PRO A 64 -15.10 2.23 10.60
N TRP A 65 -14.39 1.89 11.65
CA TRP A 65 -12.99 2.31 11.87
C TRP A 65 -11.97 1.64 10.93
N TRP A 66 -12.37 0.57 10.22
CA TRP A 66 -11.46 -0.17 9.33
C TRP A 66 -10.79 0.73 8.28
N LEU A 67 -11.53 1.70 7.71
CA LEU A 67 -11.01 2.55 6.65
C LEU A 67 -10.04 3.62 7.18
N PRO A 68 -10.40 4.48 8.15
CA PRO A 68 -9.46 5.47 8.66
C PRO A 68 -8.23 4.82 9.32
N VAL A 69 -8.41 3.76 10.11
CA VAL A 69 -7.28 3.07 10.73
C VAL A 69 -6.40 2.39 9.69
N GLY A 70 -6.99 1.77 8.66
CA GLY A 70 -6.23 1.15 7.56
C GLY A 70 -5.38 2.17 6.80
N VAL A 71 -5.98 3.31 6.43
CA VAL A 71 -5.25 4.40 5.75
C VAL A 71 -4.13 4.95 6.64
N ILE A 72 -4.40 5.23 7.91
CA ILE A 72 -3.41 5.76 8.86
C ILE A 72 -2.27 4.76 9.09
N ALA A 73 -2.58 3.46 9.19
CA ALA A 73 -1.56 2.41 9.32
C ALA A 73 -0.66 2.36 8.07
N GLY A 74 -1.25 2.47 6.88
CA GLY A 74 -0.50 2.55 5.64
C GLY A 74 0.43 3.77 5.58
N VAL A 75 -0.08 4.95 5.94
CA VAL A 75 0.73 6.18 6.04
C VAL A 75 1.89 5.99 7.02
N GLY A 76 1.63 5.45 8.20
CA GLY A 76 2.65 5.21 9.23
C GLY A 76 3.78 4.29 8.74
N LEU A 77 3.48 3.27 7.93
CA LEU A 77 4.50 2.38 7.37
C LEU A 77 5.58 3.12 6.60
N CYS A 78 5.26 4.18 5.88
CA CYS A 78 6.25 4.99 5.17
C CYS A 78 7.28 5.64 6.10
N GLY A 79 6.96 5.82 7.39
CA GLY A 79 7.94 6.27 8.38
C GLY A 79 8.97 5.21 8.75
N VAL A 80 8.65 3.93 8.58
CA VAL A 80 9.51 2.80 8.96
C VAL A 80 10.21 2.19 7.76
N MET A 81 9.61 2.26 6.57
CA MET A 81 10.14 1.64 5.35
C MET A 81 11.58 2.06 4.99
N PRO A 82 12.04 3.32 5.20
CA PRO A 82 13.43 3.65 4.94
C PRO A 82 14.43 2.79 5.73
N LEU A 83 14.09 2.39 6.96
CA LEU A 83 14.94 1.49 7.76
C LEU A 83 14.95 0.06 7.20
N VAL A 84 13.78 -0.43 6.79
CA VAL A 84 13.63 -1.77 6.21
C VAL A 84 14.33 -1.83 4.85
N ASN A 85 14.13 -0.80 4.02
CA ASN A 85 14.72 -0.73 2.68
C ASN A 85 16.24 -0.54 2.73
N SER A 86 16.80 0.26 3.68
CA SER A 86 18.26 0.37 3.82
C SER A 86 18.89 -0.97 4.22
N ALA A 87 18.31 -1.67 5.18
CA ALA A 87 18.81 -2.99 5.58
C ALA A 87 18.75 -4.01 4.44
N TYR A 88 17.68 -3.95 3.61
CA TYR A 88 17.57 -4.78 2.41
C TYR A 88 18.63 -4.40 1.37
N LEU A 89 18.81 -3.12 1.06
CA LEU A 89 19.79 -2.64 0.07
C LEU A 89 21.22 -2.98 0.50
N ASP A 90 21.53 -2.85 1.78
CA ASP A 90 22.82 -3.26 2.33
C ASP A 90 23.10 -4.74 2.13
N ALA A 91 22.09 -5.60 2.29
CA ALA A 91 22.19 -7.04 2.04
C ALA A 91 22.25 -7.36 0.54
N ALA A 92 21.70 -6.52 -0.32
CA ALA A 92 21.59 -6.75 -1.76
C ALA A 92 22.70 -6.10 -2.60
N GLN A 93 23.72 -5.47 -1.98
CA GLN A 93 24.76 -4.67 -2.65
C GLN A 93 25.50 -5.42 -3.78
N GLN A 94 25.56 -6.75 -3.73
CA GLN A 94 26.25 -7.56 -4.73
C GLN A 94 25.34 -8.00 -5.89
N LEU A 95 24.05 -7.66 -5.84
CA LEU A 95 23.09 -8.03 -6.87
C LEU A 95 23.01 -6.94 -7.96
N PRO A 96 22.75 -7.32 -9.24
CA PRO A 96 22.43 -6.34 -10.26
C PRO A 96 21.20 -5.49 -9.87
N ASP A 97 21.19 -4.20 -10.22
CA ASP A 97 20.11 -3.25 -9.86
C ASP A 97 18.72 -3.79 -10.19
N VAL A 98 18.51 -4.31 -11.39
CA VAL A 98 17.21 -4.86 -11.82
C VAL A 98 16.75 -5.98 -10.87
N VAL A 99 17.68 -6.84 -10.43
CA VAL A 99 17.39 -7.94 -9.49
C VAL A 99 17.10 -7.38 -8.10
N THR A 100 17.90 -6.43 -7.65
CA THR A 100 17.69 -5.74 -6.37
C THR A 100 16.31 -5.10 -6.31
N TYR A 101 15.93 -4.33 -7.34
CA TYR A 101 14.61 -3.70 -7.38
C TYR A 101 13.46 -4.67 -7.59
N LEU A 102 13.68 -5.81 -8.27
CA LEU A 102 12.68 -6.87 -8.39
C LEU A 102 12.30 -7.45 -7.02
N PHE A 103 13.28 -7.70 -6.16
CA PHE A 103 13.05 -8.30 -4.84
C PHE A 103 12.80 -7.29 -3.72
N SER A 104 13.01 -5.98 -3.94
CA SER A 104 12.73 -4.93 -2.95
C SER A 104 11.27 -4.87 -2.50
N SER A 105 10.37 -5.40 -3.31
CA SER A 105 8.94 -5.51 -3.01
C SER A 105 8.62 -6.48 -1.86
N ILE A 106 9.46 -7.51 -1.63
CA ILE A 106 9.19 -8.55 -0.62
C ILE A 106 9.13 -7.97 0.80
N PRO A 107 10.14 -7.26 1.31
CA PRO A 107 10.07 -6.65 2.64
C PRO A 107 8.93 -5.64 2.74
N GLU A 108 8.66 -4.90 1.69
CA GLU A 108 7.60 -3.88 1.68
C GLU A 108 6.19 -4.51 1.70
N GLU A 109 5.92 -5.51 0.85
CA GLU A 109 4.63 -6.22 0.88
C GLU A 109 4.45 -7.02 2.17
N THR A 110 5.53 -7.51 2.78
CA THR A 110 5.48 -8.15 4.11
C THR A 110 5.03 -7.14 5.16
N ALA A 111 5.63 -5.97 5.21
CA ALA A 111 5.26 -4.92 6.16
C ALA A 111 3.79 -4.48 5.99
N LYS A 112 3.32 -4.30 4.74
CA LYS A 112 1.93 -3.96 4.44
C LYS A 112 0.96 -5.07 4.82
N LEU A 113 1.30 -6.34 4.59
CA LEU A 113 0.48 -7.48 4.99
C LEU A 113 0.37 -7.59 6.53
N LEU A 114 1.48 -7.36 7.25
CA LEU A 114 1.47 -7.31 8.72
C LEU A 114 0.63 -6.15 9.26
N ALA A 115 0.69 -4.98 8.63
CA ALA A 115 -0.18 -3.86 8.99
C ALA A 115 -1.66 -4.18 8.71
N ALA A 116 -1.97 -4.81 7.58
CA ALA A 116 -3.33 -5.26 7.28
C ALA A 116 -3.82 -6.29 8.31
N LEU A 117 -2.97 -7.24 8.71
CA LEU A 117 -3.26 -8.20 9.78
C LEU A 117 -3.54 -7.49 11.11
N LEU A 118 -2.72 -6.51 11.50
CA LEU A 118 -2.92 -5.72 12.72
C LEU A 118 -4.27 -4.98 12.69
N VAL A 119 -4.58 -4.32 11.58
CA VAL A 119 -5.87 -3.61 11.40
C VAL A 119 -7.04 -4.59 11.52
N ILE A 120 -6.96 -5.74 10.86
CA ILE A 120 -8.00 -6.78 10.89
C ILE A 120 -8.16 -7.34 12.31
N ALA A 121 -7.07 -7.67 12.98
CA ALA A 121 -7.12 -8.30 14.29
C ALA A 121 -7.60 -7.35 15.40
N ALA A 122 -7.19 -6.08 15.35
CA ALA A 122 -7.46 -5.12 16.42
C ALA A 122 -8.71 -4.26 16.17
N PHE A 123 -8.94 -3.81 14.94
CA PHE A 123 -9.91 -2.76 14.65
C PHE A 123 -11.02 -3.16 13.69
N ALA A 124 -10.81 -4.18 12.86
CA ALA A 124 -11.72 -4.53 11.78
C ALA A 124 -11.89 -6.05 11.63
N PRO A 125 -12.38 -6.77 12.65
CA PRO A 125 -12.55 -8.21 12.55
C PRO A 125 -13.36 -8.59 11.31
N VAL A 126 -12.81 -9.51 10.52
CA VAL A 126 -13.36 -9.95 9.24
C VAL A 126 -13.99 -11.34 9.37
N ARG A 127 -15.04 -11.58 8.60
CA ARG A 127 -15.75 -12.85 8.51
C ARG A 127 -15.64 -13.50 7.13
N ARG A 128 -15.31 -12.71 6.12
CA ARG A 128 -15.22 -13.12 4.71
C ARG A 128 -13.87 -12.71 4.12
N PRO A 129 -13.27 -13.51 3.25
CA PRO A 129 -12.00 -13.14 2.60
C PRO A 129 -12.03 -11.79 1.88
N VAL A 130 -13.17 -11.41 1.31
CA VAL A 130 -13.34 -10.12 0.64
C VAL A 130 -13.21 -8.92 1.59
N GLU A 131 -13.61 -9.07 2.84
CA GLU A 131 -13.47 -8.02 3.87
C GLU A 131 -12.00 -7.76 4.20
N SER A 132 -11.20 -8.83 4.26
CA SER A 132 -9.75 -8.73 4.42
C SER A 132 -9.10 -8.02 3.23
N ALA A 133 -9.47 -8.37 2.01
CA ALA A 133 -8.96 -7.70 0.81
C ALA A 133 -9.26 -6.20 0.81
N VAL A 134 -10.49 -5.81 1.15
CA VAL A 134 -10.91 -4.40 1.19
C VAL A 134 -10.19 -3.63 2.31
N ALA A 135 -9.98 -4.26 3.49
CA ALA A 135 -9.15 -3.67 4.55
C ALA A 135 -7.70 -3.49 4.12
N GLY A 136 -7.13 -4.50 3.42
CA GLY A 136 -5.80 -4.40 2.83
C GLY A 136 -5.67 -3.30 1.79
N MET A 137 -6.70 -3.10 0.94
CA MET A 137 -6.73 -1.98 0.00
C MET A 137 -6.64 -0.62 0.71
N ALA A 138 -7.26 -0.46 1.88
CA ALA A 138 -7.16 0.77 2.66
C ALA A 138 -5.73 1.04 3.16
N VAL A 139 -5.06 -0.01 3.66
CA VAL A 139 -3.64 0.07 4.06
C VAL A 139 -2.76 0.43 2.87
N GLY A 140 -2.91 -0.27 1.75
CA GLY A 140 -2.16 0.00 0.53
C GLY A 140 -2.40 1.41 -0.02
N ALA A 141 -3.63 1.93 0.04
CA ALA A 141 -3.96 3.29 -0.39
C ALA A 141 -3.26 4.35 0.49
N GLY A 142 -3.28 4.18 1.82
CA GLY A 142 -2.56 5.07 2.74
C GLY A 142 -1.06 5.07 2.50
N PHE A 143 -0.49 3.88 2.32
CA PHE A 143 0.92 3.72 1.98
C PHE A 143 1.29 4.44 0.67
N SER A 144 0.51 4.21 -0.39
CA SER A 144 0.72 4.86 -1.70
C SER A 144 0.80 6.38 -1.61
N VAL A 145 -0.15 6.98 -0.88
CA VAL A 145 -0.21 8.44 -0.72
C VAL A 145 1.05 8.95 -0.02
N ALA A 146 1.42 8.33 1.09
CA ALA A 146 2.58 8.73 1.88
C ALA A 146 3.90 8.53 1.11
N GLU A 147 4.04 7.40 0.40
CA GLU A 147 5.21 7.11 -0.41
C GLU A 147 5.39 8.11 -1.56
N ILE A 148 4.31 8.46 -2.27
CA ILE A 148 4.38 9.43 -3.36
C ILE A 148 4.82 10.80 -2.83
N VAL A 149 4.27 11.25 -1.70
CA VAL A 149 4.68 12.50 -1.05
C VAL A 149 6.17 12.46 -0.68
N THR A 150 6.63 11.36 -0.07
CA THR A 150 8.04 11.18 0.32
C THR A 150 8.98 11.17 -0.89
N ASN A 151 8.64 10.39 -1.93
CA ASN A 151 9.44 10.30 -3.15
C ASN A 151 9.48 11.63 -3.90
N SER A 152 8.36 12.38 -3.89
CA SER A 152 8.30 13.73 -4.47
C SER A 152 9.18 14.70 -3.69
N ALA A 153 9.18 14.61 -2.37
CA ALA A 153 10.03 15.43 -1.52
C ALA A 153 11.52 15.15 -1.75
N ILE A 154 11.91 13.87 -1.85
CA ILE A 154 13.29 13.48 -2.20
C ILE A 154 13.68 14.03 -3.56
N LYS A 155 12.81 13.89 -4.58
CA LYS A 155 13.10 14.46 -5.93
C LYS A 155 13.23 15.98 -5.89
N ALA A 156 12.37 16.64 -5.13
CA ALA A 156 12.42 18.08 -4.96
C ALA A 156 13.74 18.56 -4.33
N THR A 157 14.27 17.83 -3.34
CA THR A 157 15.55 18.19 -2.70
C THR A 157 16.77 17.93 -3.59
N LEU A 158 16.67 17.03 -4.54
CA LEU A 158 17.73 16.75 -5.51
C LEU A 158 17.77 17.76 -6.67
N ASP A 159 16.73 18.56 -6.83
CA ASP A 159 16.60 19.54 -7.89
C ASP A 159 16.96 20.95 -7.39
N LEU A 160 18.23 21.28 -7.49
CA LEU A 160 18.79 22.55 -7.01
C LEU A 160 18.38 23.78 -7.85
N HIS A 161 17.73 23.58 -9.01
CA HIS A 161 17.49 24.66 -9.99
C HIS A 161 16.02 24.99 -10.23
N SER A 162 15.07 24.17 -9.79
CA SER A 162 13.66 24.28 -10.19
C SER A 162 12.67 24.60 -9.06
N GLU A 163 13.11 25.07 -7.91
CA GLU A 163 12.21 25.44 -6.78
C GLU A 163 11.18 24.33 -6.46
N TYR A 164 11.61 23.08 -6.48
CA TYR A 164 10.75 21.93 -6.24
C TYR A 164 9.75 21.58 -7.35
N ARG A 165 9.91 22.16 -8.54
CA ARG A 165 9.06 21.93 -9.69
C ARG A 165 8.98 20.45 -10.07
N ASP A 166 10.10 19.74 -10.12
CA ASP A 166 10.16 18.34 -10.51
C ASP A 166 9.46 17.42 -9.51
N GLY A 167 9.53 17.75 -8.22
CA GLY A 167 8.75 17.07 -7.21
C GLY A 167 7.24 17.27 -7.39
N ALA A 168 6.80 18.50 -7.70
CA ALA A 168 5.40 18.81 -7.95
C ALA A 168 4.89 18.14 -9.24
N ILE A 169 5.69 18.15 -10.33
CA ILE A 169 5.38 17.44 -11.58
C ILE A 169 5.27 15.93 -11.33
N PHE A 170 6.19 15.36 -10.56
CA PHE A 170 6.15 13.95 -10.21
C PHE A 170 4.84 13.61 -9.48
N MET A 171 4.42 14.38 -8.48
CA MET A 171 3.13 14.17 -7.81
C MET A 171 1.96 14.24 -8.77
N LEU A 172 1.93 15.23 -9.67
CA LEU A 172 0.86 15.38 -10.65
C LEU A 172 0.77 14.16 -11.59
N VAL A 173 1.90 13.67 -12.08
CA VAL A 173 1.97 12.44 -12.88
C VAL A 173 1.46 11.25 -12.07
N MET A 174 1.84 11.14 -10.82
CA MET A 174 1.45 10.03 -9.94
C MET A 174 -0.02 10.04 -9.55
N VAL A 175 -0.75 11.15 -9.69
CA VAL A 175 -2.23 11.15 -9.59
C VAL A 175 -2.86 10.17 -10.60
N VAL A 176 -2.28 10.08 -11.81
CA VAL A 176 -2.79 9.19 -12.87
C VAL A 176 -2.17 7.81 -12.80
N VAL A 177 -0.86 7.75 -12.51
CA VAL A 177 -0.06 6.53 -12.67
C VAL A 177 -0.14 5.61 -11.46
N GLY A 178 -0.18 6.15 -10.25
CA GLY A 178 0.17 5.36 -9.09
C GLY A 178 -0.62 5.39 -7.80
N PRO A 179 -1.65 6.25 -7.58
CA PRO A 179 -2.21 6.41 -6.22
C PRO A 179 -2.86 5.14 -5.67
N PHE A 180 -3.15 4.16 -6.51
CA PHE A 180 -3.82 2.92 -6.13
C PHE A 180 -3.02 1.65 -6.40
N ALA A 181 -1.78 1.73 -6.88
CA ALA A 181 -0.96 0.55 -7.16
C ALA A 181 -0.79 -0.32 -5.90
N HIS A 182 -0.40 0.29 -4.78
CA HIS A 182 -0.26 -0.45 -3.53
C HIS A 182 -1.59 -0.93 -2.95
N ALA A 183 -2.71 -0.26 -3.24
CA ALA A 183 -4.03 -0.79 -2.88
C ALA A 183 -4.31 -2.12 -3.61
N VAL A 184 -3.87 -2.27 -4.86
CA VAL A 184 -3.97 -3.56 -5.58
C VAL A 184 -3.08 -4.61 -4.95
N TYR A 185 -1.79 -4.32 -4.74
CA TYR A 185 -0.85 -5.29 -4.18
C TYR A 185 -1.29 -5.75 -2.79
N THR A 186 -1.53 -4.81 -1.88
CA THR A 186 -1.93 -5.14 -0.51
C THR A 186 -3.32 -5.77 -0.47
N GLY A 187 -4.23 -5.38 -1.35
CA GLY A 187 -5.53 -6.03 -1.50
C GLY A 187 -5.44 -7.49 -1.92
N LEU A 188 -4.54 -7.83 -2.86
CA LEU A 188 -4.27 -9.21 -3.29
C LEU A 188 -3.65 -10.05 -2.15
N ALA A 189 -2.61 -9.53 -1.50
CA ALA A 189 -1.99 -10.21 -0.37
C ALA A 189 -2.99 -10.43 0.78
N ALA A 190 -3.79 -9.41 1.10
CA ALA A 190 -4.83 -9.47 2.13
C ALA A 190 -6.02 -10.37 1.73
N TRP A 191 -6.31 -10.57 0.46
CA TRP A 191 -7.24 -11.61 0.01
C TRP A 191 -6.74 -13.00 0.43
N GLY A 192 -5.46 -13.30 0.21
CA GLY A 192 -4.82 -14.54 0.67
C GLY A 192 -4.90 -14.69 2.20
N LEU A 193 -4.61 -13.61 2.93
CA LEU A 193 -4.75 -13.55 4.38
C LEU A 193 -6.20 -13.84 4.82
N GLY A 194 -7.18 -13.25 4.14
CA GLY A 194 -8.60 -13.50 4.40
C GLY A 194 -9.00 -14.96 4.16
N GLN A 195 -8.46 -15.61 3.13
CA GLN A 195 -8.69 -17.04 2.93
C GLN A 195 -8.08 -17.87 4.06
N PHE A 196 -6.90 -17.49 4.55
CA PHE A 196 -6.28 -18.14 5.68
C PHE A 196 -7.09 -17.97 6.98
N LEU A 197 -7.58 -16.78 7.28
CA LEU A 197 -8.29 -16.46 8.51
C LEU A 197 -9.74 -16.94 8.50
N CYS A 198 -10.46 -16.77 7.39
CA CYS A 198 -11.91 -16.99 7.35
C CYS A 198 -12.32 -18.39 6.88
N ARG A 199 -11.43 -19.13 6.17
CA ARG A 199 -11.75 -20.48 5.68
C ARG A 199 -11.26 -21.57 6.63
N THR A 200 -11.70 -21.47 7.89
CA THR A 200 -11.37 -22.47 8.92
C THR A 200 -12.01 -23.83 8.67
N ASP A 201 -12.99 -23.91 7.78
CA ASP A 201 -13.56 -25.13 7.20
C ASP A 201 -12.56 -25.94 6.36
N GLN A 202 -11.44 -25.30 5.93
CA GLN A 202 -10.40 -25.92 5.11
C GLN A 202 -9.15 -26.26 5.94
N PRO A 203 -8.44 -27.35 5.63
CA PRO A 203 -7.22 -27.72 6.34
C PRO A 203 -6.09 -26.72 6.10
N LEU A 204 -5.08 -26.71 6.99
CA LEU A 204 -3.90 -25.82 6.87
C LEU A 204 -3.16 -26.01 5.55
N GLY A 205 -3.05 -27.26 5.05
CA GLY A 205 -2.43 -27.55 3.73
C GLY A 205 -3.15 -26.89 2.55
N TRP A 206 -4.43 -26.52 2.70
CA TRP A 206 -5.17 -25.75 1.71
C TRP A 206 -4.97 -24.24 1.90
N ARG A 207 -4.92 -23.76 3.17
CA ARG A 207 -4.87 -22.34 3.51
C ARG A 207 -3.49 -21.71 3.33
N LEU A 208 -2.41 -22.43 3.73
CA LEU A 208 -1.04 -21.94 3.65
C LEU A 208 -0.58 -21.63 2.20
N PRO A 209 -0.75 -22.52 1.21
CA PRO A 209 -0.38 -22.20 -0.16
C PRO A 209 -1.14 -21.00 -0.74
N ARG A 210 -2.35 -20.73 -0.27
CA ARG A 210 -3.15 -19.59 -0.73
C ARG A 210 -2.65 -18.26 -0.21
N ILE A 211 -2.36 -18.15 1.09
CA ILE A 211 -1.75 -16.92 1.59
C ILE A 211 -0.39 -16.69 0.94
N ALA A 212 0.44 -17.74 0.81
CA ALA A 212 1.74 -17.64 0.15
C ALA A 212 1.61 -17.25 -1.33
N GLY A 213 0.74 -17.89 -2.08
CA GLY A 213 0.55 -17.63 -3.51
C GLY A 213 0.04 -16.22 -3.80
N TRP A 214 -0.94 -15.73 -3.03
CA TRP A 214 -1.45 -14.37 -3.20
C TRP A 214 -0.43 -13.31 -2.77
N PHE A 215 0.34 -13.57 -1.71
CA PHE A 215 1.45 -12.72 -1.30
C PHE A 215 2.54 -12.65 -2.37
N LEU A 216 2.98 -13.80 -2.88
CA LEU A 216 4.00 -13.84 -3.92
C LEU A 216 3.53 -13.18 -5.22
N LEU A 217 2.24 -13.31 -5.58
CA LEU A 217 1.68 -12.60 -6.73
C LEU A 217 1.74 -11.07 -6.53
N ALA A 218 1.37 -10.60 -5.35
CA ALA A 218 1.43 -9.18 -5.02
C ALA A 218 2.88 -8.65 -5.07
N ALA A 219 3.81 -9.38 -4.45
CA ALA A 219 5.22 -9.04 -4.45
C ALA A 219 5.83 -9.08 -5.87
N ALA A 220 5.47 -10.07 -6.69
CA ALA A 220 5.94 -10.17 -8.06
C ALA A 220 5.44 -9.01 -8.94
N LEU A 221 4.15 -8.66 -8.86
CA LEU A 221 3.60 -7.52 -9.60
C LEU A 221 4.28 -6.20 -9.20
N HIS A 222 4.49 -5.99 -7.90
CA HIS A 222 5.18 -4.82 -7.39
C HIS A 222 6.66 -4.82 -7.80
N GLY A 223 7.37 -5.95 -7.64
CA GLY A 223 8.77 -6.07 -8.02
C GLY A 223 9.01 -5.86 -9.51
N VAL A 224 8.13 -6.39 -10.37
CA VAL A 224 8.19 -6.14 -11.83
C VAL A 224 8.01 -4.65 -12.14
N PHE A 225 7.11 -3.96 -11.42
CA PHE A 225 6.96 -2.50 -11.57
C PHE A 225 8.25 -1.76 -11.19
N ASN A 226 8.87 -2.11 -10.06
CA ASN A 226 10.11 -1.50 -9.62
C ASN A 226 11.27 -1.79 -10.59
N ALA A 227 11.43 -3.05 -11.00
CA ALA A 227 12.49 -3.48 -11.93
C ALA A 227 12.34 -2.84 -13.33
N ALA A 228 11.11 -2.71 -13.84
CA ALA A 228 10.85 -2.08 -15.13
C ALA A 228 11.36 -0.65 -15.19
N ARG A 229 11.26 0.09 -14.08
CA ARG A 229 11.74 1.48 -13.97
C ARG A 229 13.27 1.61 -13.99
N MET A 230 13.99 0.50 -13.74
CA MET A 230 15.45 0.45 -13.77
C MET A 230 16.00 0.13 -15.17
N LEU A 231 15.14 -0.23 -16.12
CA LEU A 231 15.56 -0.44 -17.50
C LEU A 231 15.94 0.90 -18.16
N PRO A 232 17.01 0.92 -18.94
CA PRO A 232 17.50 2.17 -19.55
C PRO A 232 16.60 2.70 -20.67
N GLY A 233 16.53 4.01 -20.79
CA GLY A 233 15.92 4.71 -21.92
C GLY A 233 14.44 4.36 -22.15
N VAL A 234 14.07 4.14 -23.41
CA VAL A 234 12.69 3.87 -23.82
C VAL A 234 12.14 2.57 -23.22
N ALA A 235 12.99 1.57 -22.98
CA ALA A 235 12.56 0.29 -22.40
C ALA A 235 11.98 0.47 -20.99
N GLY A 236 12.61 1.30 -20.15
CA GLY A 236 12.10 1.64 -18.82
C GLY A 236 10.74 2.35 -18.87
N LEU A 237 10.60 3.31 -19.76
CA LEU A 237 9.35 4.05 -19.94
C LEU A 237 8.21 3.11 -20.40
N VAL A 238 8.45 2.31 -21.44
CA VAL A 238 7.46 1.35 -21.97
C VAL A 238 7.09 0.32 -20.92
N GLY A 239 8.09 -0.22 -20.20
CA GLY A 239 7.85 -1.16 -19.10
C GLY A 239 6.97 -0.56 -17.98
N ALA A 240 7.29 0.65 -17.52
CA ALA A 240 6.52 1.35 -16.51
C ALA A 240 5.07 1.61 -16.95
N ILE A 241 4.87 2.05 -18.20
CA ILE A 241 3.52 2.27 -18.77
C ILE A 241 2.76 0.95 -18.85
N ALA A 242 3.38 -0.11 -19.38
CA ALA A 242 2.72 -1.42 -19.53
C ALA A 242 2.26 -1.98 -18.16
N VAL A 243 3.11 -1.92 -17.14
CA VAL A 243 2.75 -2.36 -15.80
C VAL A 243 1.67 -1.46 -15.20
N THR A 244 1.73 -0.15 -15.40
CA THR A 244 0.69 0.78 -14.94
C THR A 244 -0.67 0.44 -15.56
N VAL A 245 -0.73 0.22 -16.87
CA VAL A 245 -1.97 -0.20 -17.55
C VAL A 245 -2.48 -1.53 -16.99
N LEU A 246 -1.58 -2.50 -16.78
CA LEU A 246 -1.94 -3.79 -16.16
C LEU A 246 -2.55 -3.58 -14.76
N LEU A 247 -1.95 -2.72 -13.94
CA LEU A 247 -2.45 -2.41 -12.59
C LEU A 247 -3.83 -1.77 -12.61
N TRP A 248 -4.10 -0.85 -13.52
CA TRP A 248 -5.44 -0.27 -13.69
C TRP A 248 -6.47 -1.31 -14.14
N VAL A 249 -6.11 -2.18 -15.08
CA VAL A 249 -6.99 -3.29 -15.51
C VAL A 249 -7.27 -4.24 -14.34
N LEU A 250 -6.24 -4.59 -13.57
CA LEU A 250 -6.38 -5.44 -12.39
C LEU A 250 -7.24 -4.77 -11.31
N LEU A 251 -7.01 -3.49 -11.01
CA LEU A 251 -7.81 -2.74 -10.04
C LEU A 251 -9.30 -2.78 -10.40
N ILE A 252 -9.64 -2.45 -11.66
CA ILE A 252 -11.03 -2.44 -12.13
C ILE A 252 -11.65 -3.84 -12.05
N ARG A 253 -10.93 -4.87 -12.52
CA ARG A 253 -11.42 -6.26 -12.52
C ARG A 253 -11.61 -6.80 -11.10
N LEU A 254 -10.62 -6.61 -10.23
CA LEU A 254 -10.66 -7.08 -8.85
C LEU A 254 -11.73 -6.34 -8.05
N TYR A 255 -11.86 -5.02 -8.25
CA TYR A 255 -12.90 -4.23 -7.62
C TYR A 255 -14.31 -4.71 -8.02
N ARG A 256 -14.56 -4.91 -9.32
CA ARG A 256 -15.83 -5.45 -9.82
C ARG A 256 -16.11 -6.86 -9.30
N ARG A 257 -15.11 -7.73 -9.30
CA ARG A 257 -15.24 -9.12 -8.83
C ARG A 257 -15.49 -9.17 -7.31
N SER A 258 -14.79 -8.36 -6.52
CA SER A 258 -15.00 -8.30 -5.07
C SER A 258 -16.41 -7.81 -4.71
N ARG A 259 -16.96 -6.85 -5.47
CA ARG A 259 -18.35 -6.41 -5.33
C ARG A 259 -19.34 -7.52 -5.65
N ALA A 260 -19.13 -8.24 -6.74
CA ALA A 260 -20.00 -9.35 -7.14
C ALA A 260 -20.00 -10.47 -6.09
N LEU A 261 -18.83 -10.85 -5.56
CA LEU A 261 -18.71 -11.85 -4.50
C LEU A 261 -19.41 -11.40 -3.19
N ALA A 262 -19.28 -10.14 -2.85
CA ALA A 262 -19.90 -9.60 -1.63
C ALA A 262 -21.44 -9.58 -1.72
N SER A 263 -22.01 -9.31 -2.90
CA SER A 263 -23.47 -9.27 -3.11
C SER A 263 -24.11 -10.67 -3.17
N GLN A 264 -23.38 -11.72 -3.53
CA GLN A 264 -23.88 -13.09 -3.52
C GLN A 264 -24.07 -13.67 -2.12
N THR A 265 -23.30 -13.20 -1.14
CA THR A 265 -23.35 -13.67 0.25
C THR A 265 -24.34 -12.91 1.14
N SER A 266 -24.99 -11.89 0.60
CA SER A 266 -26.02 -11.10 1.31
C SER A 266 -27.45 -11.56 0.97
N ARG A 267 -27.60 -12.58 0.13
CA ARG A 267 -28.85 -13.29 -0.18
C ARG A 267 -28.85 -14.64 0.56
#